data_e488035aba3a15ac3c09c5e8c367bcd6
#
_entry.id   e488035aba3a15ac3c09c5e8c367bcd6
#
_cell.length_a   1.000
_cell.length_b   1.000
_cell.length_c   1.000
_cell.angle_alpha   90.00
_cell.angle_beta   90.00
_cell.angle_gamma   90.00
#
_symmetry.space_group_name_H-M   'P 1'
#
loop_
_entity.id
_entity.type
_entity.pdbx_description
1 polymer ?
#
loop_
_entity_poly.entity_id
_entity_poly.type
_entity_poly.pdbx_seq_one_letter_code
_entity_poly.pdbx_strand_id
1 'polypeptide(L)'
;MHNLRDFQPAKKPGTRSRFLQIVAEPDRTKRRKSRAKSKSQPKLTRVAFRVSRLMEFCTLRELQNQTGHSYEEWPLVVLKELMDNALDACEEAEVAPVISIAVGRSSIAIQDNAAGIDTGTIESILDYTIRVSSREAYVSPTRGAQGNALKTILAMGYVLDRERDDGNNNAEAVGVTIIETRGTKHAIEFAVDHIDNQPKITHTTTPSPITVGTKITVKWPAKAAVWGEGLLEWAEQGLKKLVESYAWFNPHLTLRGVWHGKQFIKVVATDPNWEKWRPRNPTSSHWYNKTQLQRYMAAHVARDRDRKRQRTVREFIAEFRGLSGTVVQRKVLDEVGCSHQSLAEFFGVEKVNRAGIAKLLASMRRHSKPVDPKHLGVIGADHLKQRFLAAGGNAETFKYDQRKGVTNEGIPYIIESAFGLHQSALTNDGVNSVPRKLITGANWSVGIVNPFRAFGRTGEGLEATLSKVRADSRAVICAVHLASAYVQYADRGKSSIILTNDAEQPDD
;
A
#
# COMPACT_ATOMS: atom_id res chain seq x y z
N MET A 1 51.84 -22.60 14.64
CA MET A 1 52.48 -23.13 13.44
C MET A 1 51.59 -24.21 12.86
N HIS A 2 50.80 -23.89 11.84
CA HIS A 2 50.55 -24.72 10.65
C HIS A 2 49.72 -23.94 9.65
N ASN A 3 50.18 -24.01 8.45
CA ASN A 3 49.91 -23.26 7.25
C ASN A 3 48.47 -23.22 6.78
N LEU A 4 48.02 -22.00 6.45
CA LEU A 4 47.02 -21.68 5.44
C LEU A 4 47.72 -21.65 4.08
N ARG A 5 47.32 -22.47 3.12
CA ARG A 5 47.48 -22.23 1.67
C ARG A 5 46.44 -23.00 0.86
N ASP A 6 45.83 -22.25 -0.09
CA ASP A 6 45.30 -22.66 -1.38
C ASP A 6 43.93 -23.36 -1.45
N PHE A 7 42.87 -22.53 -1.65
CA PHE A 7 41.70 -22.95 -2.38
C PHE A 7 41.53 -22.04 -3.62
N GLN A 8 41.84 -22.59 -4.78
CA GLN A 8 41.45 -22.02 -6.08
C GLN A 8 40.07 -22.57 -6.48
N PRO A 9 39.18 -21.75 -7.11
CA PRO A 9 37.86 -22.22 -7.53
C PRO A 9 37.96 -22.98 -8.88
N ALA A 10 37.27 -24.12 -8.94
CA ALA A 10 37.15 -24.98 -10.06
C ALA A 10 36.37 -24.32 -11.24
N LYS A 11 36.93 -24.45 -12.46
CA LYS A 11 36.31 -24.04 -13.73
C LYS A 11 35.11 -24.94 -14.07
N LYS A 12 33.97 -24.32 -14.42
CA LYS A 12 32.81 -25.01 -15.01
C LYS A 12 33.09 -25.42 -16.45
N PRO A 13 32.67 -26.62 -16.90
CA PRO A 13 32.77 -27.02 -18.29
C PRO A 13 31.66 -26.38 -19.13
N GLY A 14 32.05 -25.82 -20.28
CA GLY A 14 31.14 -25.23 -21.25
C GLY A 14 30.39 -26.26 -22.07
N THR A 15 29.10 -26.14 -22.16
CA THR A 15 28.23 -26.90 -23.03
C THR A 15 28.21 -26.24 -24.43
N ARG A 16 28.83 -26.86 -25.43
CA ARG A 16 28.73 -26.45 -26.84
C ARG A 16 27.41 -26.98 -27.42
N SER A 17 26.54 -26.09 -27.80
CA SER A 17 25.38 -26.37 -28.67
C SER A 17 25.90 -26.51 -30.13
N ARG A 18 25.66 -27.69 -30.76
CA ARG A 18 25.89 -27.93 -32.19
C ARG A 18 24.68 -27.39 -32.97
N PHE A 19 24.90 -26.36 -33.77
CA PHE A 19 24.00 -26.01 -34.86
C PHE A 19 24.38 -26.86 -36.09
N LEU A 20 23.40 -27.61 -36.58
CA LEU A 20 23.47 -28.27 -37.90
C LEU A 20 23.26 -27.20 -38.99
N GLN A 21 24.30 -26.94 -39.76
CA GLN A 21 24.23 -26.27 -41.06
C GLN A 21 23.83 -27.27 -42.12
N ILE A 22 22.68 -27.05 -42.76
CA ILE A 22 22.34 -27.72 -44.02
C ILE A 22 22.75 -26.76 -45.14
N VAL A 23 23.80 -27.16 -45.89
CA VAL A 23 24.25 -26.49 -47.11
C VAL A 23 23.45 -27.09 -48.26
N ALA A 24 22.71 -26.27 -49.01
CA ALA A 24 22.15 -26.65 -50.30
C ALA A 24 22.85 -25.86 -51.40
N GLU A 25 23.43 -26.59 -52.35
CA GLU A 25 24.08 -26.07 -53.57
C GLU A 25 23.07 -25.45 -54.54
N PRO A 26 23.50 -24.50 -55.43
CA PRO A 26 22.59 -23.83 -56.33
C PRO A 26 22.56 -24.55 -57.70
N ASP A 27 21.35 -24.87 -58.16
CA ASP A 27 21.11 -25.28 -59.55
C ASP A 27 20.91 -24.03 -60.47
N ARG A 28 21.72 -23.94 -61.47
CA ARG A 28 21.64 -22.97 -62.58
C ARG A 28 20.75 -23.54 -63.66
N THR A 29 19.58 -22.95 -63.96
CA THR A 29 19.16 -22.72 -65.38
C THR A 29 17.82 -21.94 -65.45
N LYS A 30 17.83 -21.03 -66.44
CA LYS A 30 16.71 -20.43 -67.19
C LYS A 30 15.97 -19.21 -66.66
N ARG A 31 16.41 -18.05 -67.16
CA ARG A 31 15.68 -16.82 -67.32
C ARG A 31 14.30 -17.01 -67.94
N ARG A 32 13.26 -16.59 -67.23
CA ARG A 32 12.01 -16.15 -67.85
C ARG A 32 11.46 -14.94 -67.06
N LYS A 33 11.40 -13.78 -67.71
CA LYS A 33 10.78 -12.56 -67.22
C LYS A 33 9.31 -12.83 -67.02
N SER A 34 8.81 -12.75 -65.77
CA SER A 34 7.40 -12.58 -65.48
C SER A 34 7.25 -11.49 -64.43
N ARG A 35 6.38 -10.54 -64.71
CA ARG A 35 5.96 -9.40 -63.91
C ARG A 35 5.59 -9.86 -62.48
N ALA A 36 6.39 -9.47 -61.48
CA ALA A 36 6.10 -9.75 -60.07
C ALA A 36 4.91 -8.91 -59.60
N LYS A 37 3.80 -9.55 -59.34
CA LYS A 37 2.75 -9.02 -58.48
C LYS A 37 3.36 -8.96 -57.05
N SER A 38 3.45 -7.76 -56.47
CA SER A 38 3.83 -7.57 -55.07
C SER A 38 2.83 -8.33 -54.19
N LYS A 39 3.27 -9.46 -53.62
CA LYS A 39 2.57 -10.11 -52.55
C LYS A 39 2.71 -9.21 -51.30
N SER A 40 1.63 -8.59 -50.89
CA SER A 40 1.55 -7.94 -49.58
C SER A 40 1.94 -8.96 -48.51
N GLN A 41 2.97 -8.67 -47.75
CA GLN A 41 3.31 -9.48 -46.58
C GLN A 41 2.11 -9.50 -45.62
N PRO A 42 1.76 -10.65 -45.06
CA PRO A 42 0.68 -10.71 -44.06
C PRO A 42 1.05 -9.80 -42.88
N LYS A 43 0.25 -8.76 -42.62
CA LYS A 43 0.38 -7.97 -41.41
C LYS A 43 0.15 -8.92 -40.23
N LEU A 44 1.20 -9.16 -39.46
CA LEU A 44 1.09 -9.82 -38.16
C LEU A 44 0.22 -8.94 -37.27
N THR A 45 -1.06 -9.29 -37.16
CA THR A 45 -1.96 -8.69 -36.19
C THR A 45 -1.57 -9.27 -34.85
N ARG A 46 -0.78 -8.54 -34.09
CA ARG A 46 -0.54 -8.87 -32.66
C ARG A 46 -1.86 -8.66 -31.93
N VAL A 47 -2.59 -9.74 -31.72
CA VAL A 47 -3.68 -9.76 -30.75
C VAL A 47 -3.00 -9.64 -29.39
N ALA A 48 -3.18 -8.51 -28.73
CA ALA A 48 -2.78 -8.36 -27.35
C ALA A 48 -3.65 -9.34 -26.54
N PHE A 49 -3.08 -10.46 -26.15
CA PHE A 49 -3.71 -11.35 -25.16
C PHE A 49 -3.86 -10.53 -23.88
N ARG A 50 -5.10 -10.40 -23.39
CA ARG A 50 -5.32 -10.03 -21.99
C ARG A 50 -4.74 -11.17 -21.16
N VAL A 51 -3.53 -10.97 -20.63
CA VAL A 51 -2.96 -11.90 -19.65
C VAL A 51 -3.85 -11.78 -18.43
N SER A 52 -4.62 -12.81 -18.17
CA SER A 52 -5.43 -12.94 -16.96
C SER A 52 -4.45 -12.98 -15.78
N ARG A 53 -4.46 -11.94 -14.96
CA ARG A 53 -3.68 -11.89 -13.71
C ARG A 53 -4.45 -12.50 -12.54
N LEU A 54 -5.49 -13.23 -12.83
CA LEU A 54 -6.36 -13.88 -11.85
C LEU A 54 -5.56 -14.80 -10.91
N MET A 55 -4.56 -15.48 -11.45
CA MET A 55 -3.70 -16.38 -10.67
C MET A 55 -2.71 -15.65 -9.73
N GLU A 56 -2.51 -14.33 -9.88
CA GLU A 56 -1.67 -13.53 -8.95
C GLU A 56 -2.21 -13.52 -7.50
N PHE A 57 -3.45 -13.98 -7.29
CA PHE A 57 -4.09 -14.07 -5.96
C PHE A 57 -4.32 -15.52 -5.49
N CYS A 58 -3.91 -16.53 -6.25
CA CYS A 58 -4.35 -17.90 -6.04
C CYS A 58 -3.27 -18.82 -5.49
N THR A 59 -2.06 -18.33 -5.24
CA THR A 59 -0.95 -19.12 -4.67
C THR A 59 -0.29 -18.42 -3.50
N LEU A 60 0.31 -19.21 -2.60
CA LEU A 60 1.06 -18.72 -1.45
C LEU A 60 2.16 -17.74 -1.88
N ARG A 61 2.97 -18.15 -2.87
CA ARG A 61 4.09 -17.34 -3.39
C ARG A 61 3.63 -15.99 -3.94
N GLU A 62 2.55 -15.99 -4.72
CA GLU A 62 2.03 -14.76 -5.31
C GLU A 62 1.44 -13.82 -4.25
N LEU A 63 0.72 -14.37 -3.25
CA LEU A 63 0.22 -13.55 -2.14
C LEU A 63 1.34 -13.00 -1.26
N GLN A 64 2.41 -13.76 -1.03
CA GLN A 64 3.62 -13.25 -0.35
C GLN A 64 4.27 -12.13 -1.17
N ASN A 65 4.35 -12.27 -2.50
CA ASN A 65 4.85 -11.21 -3.39
C ASN A 65 3.95 -9.97 -3.39
N GLN A 66 2.61 -10.14 -3.28
CA GLN A 66 1.65 -9.02 -3.24
C GLN A 66 1.72 -8.28 -1.90
N THR A 67 1.83 -9.00 -0.80
CA THR A 67 1.86 -8.43 0.55
C THR A 67 3.25 -7.97 0.98
N GLY A 68 4.31 -8.60 0.45
CA GLY A 68 5.69 -8.46 0.93
C GLY A 68 5.92 -9.11 2.30
N HIS A 69 5.02 -9.99 2.75
CA HIS A 69 5.05 -10.65 4.05
C HIS A 69 4.86 -12.15 3.93
N SER A 70 5.51 -12.91 4.82
CA SER A 70 5.31 -14.34 4.94
C SER A 70 3.90 -14.67 5.46
N TYR A 71 3.43 -15.89 5.28
CA TYR A 71 2.06 -16.26 5.67
C TYR A 71 1.84 -16.19 7.19
N GLU A 72 2.88 -16.36 8.00
CA GLU A 72 2.84 -16.22 9.45
C GLU A 72 2.46 -14.80 9.88
N GLU A 73 2.81 -13.81 9.06
CA GLU A 73 2.51 -12.40 9.28
C GLU A 73 1.15 -11.96 8.69
N TRP A 74 0.46 -12.81 7.93
CA TRP A 74 -0.81 -12.44 7.29
C TRP A 74 -1.92 -12.00 8.25
N PRO A 75 -2.05 -12.51 9.47
CA PRO A 75 -2.98 -11.91 10.43
C PRO A 75 -2.71 -10.43 10.68
N LEU A 76 -1.43 -10.03 10.76
CA LEU A 76 -1.02 -8.62 10.92
C LEU A 76 -1.34 -7.80 9.66
N VAL A 77 -1.09 -8.37 8.47
CA VAL A 77 -1.43 -7.74 7.18
C VAL A 77 -2.92 -7.47 7.08
N VAL A 78 -3.76 -8.47 7.37
CA VAL A 78 -5.22 -8.33 7.34
C VAL A 78 -5.69 -7.26 8.32
N LEU A 79 -5.24 -7.34 9.57
CA LEU A 79 -5.60 -6.36 10.58
C LEU A 79 -5.19 -4.94 10.15
N LYS A 80 -3.97 -4.78 9.65
CA LYS A 80 -3.44 -3.49 9.20
C LYS A 80 -4.27 -2.90 8.06
N GLU A 81 -4.49 -3.66 7.00
CA GLU A 81 -5.24 -3.18 5.83
C GLU A 81 -6.70 -2.85 6.16
N LEU A 82 -7.35 -3.64 7.02
CA LEU A 82 -8.71 -3.35 7.46
C LEU A 82 -8.76 -2.12 8.38
N MET A 83 -7.75 -1.91 9.25
CA MET A 83 -7.64 -0.70 10.07
C MET A 83 -7.42 0.55 9.22
N ASP A 84 -6.51 0.49 8.25
CA ASP A 84 -6.24 1.59 7.34
C ASP A 84 -7.50 1.96 6.53
N ASN A 85 -8.24 0.97 6.03
CA ASN A 85 -9.49 1.19 5.31
C ASN A 85 -10.60 1.78 6.20
N ALA A 86 -10.73 1.30 7.44
CA ALA A 86 -11.71 1.80 8.40
C ALA A 86 -11.44 3.27 8.77
N LEU A 87 -10.17 3.62 9.01
CA LEU A 87 -9.75 4.99 9.28
C LEU A 87 -10.01 5.91 8.08
N ASP A 88 -9.59 5.48 6.88
CA ASP A 88 -9.79 6.28 5.66
C ASP A 88 -11.29 6.48 5.37
N ALA A 89 -12.13 5.45 5.58
CA ALA A 89 -13.59 5.55 5.40
C ALA A 89 -14.24 6.56 6.36
N CYS A 90 -13.84 6.56 7.65
CA CYS A 90 -14.32 7.54 8.62
C CYS A 90 -13.87 8.97 8.28
N GLU A 91 -12.63 9.14 7.88
CA GLU A 91 -12.08 10.43 7.48
C GLU A 91 -12.73 10.97 6.20
N GLU A 92 -13.05 10.10 5.24
CA GLU A 92 -13.80 10.46 4.03
C GLU A 92 -15.26 10.86 4.37
N ALA A 93 -15.85 10.21 5.36
CA ALA A 93 -17.19 10.54 5.86
C ALA A 93 -17.23 11.74 6.80
N GLU A 94 -16.06 12.33 7.16
CA GLU A 94 -15.91 13.45 8.10
C GLU A 94 -16.43 13.14 9.51
N VAL A 95 -16.29 11.89 9.95
CA VAL A 95 -16.63 11.45 11.29
C VAL A 95 -15.39 11.02 12.07
N ALA A 96 -15.34 11.32 13.36
CA ALA A 96 -14.30 10.81 14.23
C ALA A 96 -14.36 9.27 14.27
N PRO A 97 -13.25 8.56 13.97
CA PRO A 97 -13.25 7.11 13.91
C PRO A 97 -13.55 6.46 15.26
N VAL A 98 -14.56 5.60 15.28
CA VAL A 98 -14.85 4.67 16.38
C VAL A 98 -14.72 3.26 15.84
N ILE A 99 -13.59 2.61 16.15
CA ILE A 99 -13.25 1.32 15.58
C ILE A 99 -13.26 0.24 16.67
N SER A 100 -13.95 -0.85 16.39
CA SER A 100 -13.99 -2.05 17.21
C SER A 100 -13.32 -3.22 16.52
N ILE A 101 -12.43 -3.91 17.21
CA ILE A 101 -11.69 -5.07 16.73
C ILE A 101 -12.06 -6.27 17.59
N ALA A 102 -12.37 -7.39 16.96
CA ALA A 102 -12.60 -8.66 17.66
C ALA A 102 -11.78 -9.77 16.97
N VAL A 103 -10.86 -10.37 17.73
CA VAL A 103 -10.13 -11.56 17.31
C VAL A 103 -10.68 -12.76 18.06
N GLY A 104 -11.22 -13.69 17.30
CA GLY A 104 -11.68 -15.00 17.77
C GLY A 104 -10.64 -16.08 17.47
N ARG A 105 -10.97 -17.35 17.74
CA ARG A 105 -10.06 -18.48 17.46
C ARG A 105 -9.79 -18.70 15.96
N SER A 106 -10.75 -18.32 15.11
CA SER A 106 -10.68 -18.54 13.65
C SER A 106 -11.18 -17.32 12.87
N SER A 107 -11.10 -16.12 13.42
CA SER A 107 -11.55 -14.92 12.70
C SER A 107 -10.97 -13.65 13.26
N ILE A 108 -10.76 -12.67 12.37
CA ILE A 108 -10.49 -11.28 12.68
C ILE A 108 -11.68 -10.47 12.17
N ALA A 109 -12.29 -9.67 13.03
CA ALA A 109 -13.38 -8.76 12.67
C ALA A 109 -13.00 -7.32 13.03
N ILE A 110 -13.28 -6.39 12.13
CA ILE A 110 -13.13 -4.94 12.34
C ILE A 110 -14.43 -4.27 11.94
N GLN A 111 -14.91 -3.36 12.80
CA GLN A 111 -16.08 -2.54 12.56
C GLN A 111 -15.74 -1.07 12.76
N ASP A 112 -16.15 -0.23 11.80
CA ASP A 112 -16.08 1.22 11.83
C ASP A 112 -17.46 1.86 11.96
N ASN A 113 -17.49 3.20 12.07
CA ASN A 113 -18.69 4.03 12.12
C ASN A 113 -18.84 4.97 10.92
N ALA A 114 -18.21 4.65 9.79
CA ALA A 114 -18.29 5.44 8.56
C ALA A 114 -19.66 5.34 7.86
N ALA A 115 -19.76 5.85 6.64
CA ALA A 115 -21.00 5.82 5.85
C ALA A 115 -21.38 4.42 5.30
N GLY A 116 -20.51 3.43 5.45
CA GLY A 116 -20.67 2.10 4.89
C GLY A 116 -20.34 2.00 3.39
N ILE A 117 -20.21 0.78 2.90
CA ILE A 117 -19.88 0.47 1.50
C ILE A 117 -21.18 0.11 0.76
N ASP A 118 -21.39 0.68 -0.44
CA ASP A 118 -22.52 0.28 -1.28
C ASP A 118 -22.30 -1.08 -1.96
N THR A 119 -23.39 -1.79 -2.25
CA THR A 119 -23.36 -3.12 -2.87
C THR A 119 -22.62 -3.13 -4.21
N GLY A 120 -22.82 -2.12 -5.06
CA GLY A 120 -22.13 -2.04 -6.36
C GLY A 120 -20.61 -1.89 -6.22
N THR A 121 -20.15 -1.19 -5.18
CA THR A 121 -18.71 -1.13 -4.85
C THR A 121 -18.20 -2.51 -4.41
N ILE A 122 -18.95 -3.25 -3.56
CA ILE A 122 -18.57 -4.60 -3.16
C ILE A 122 -18.47 -5.50 -4.39
N GLU A 123 -19.47 -5.51 -5.26
CA GLU A 123 -19.47 -6.30 -6.49
C GLU A 123 -18.28 -5.96 -7.40
N SER A 124 -17.92 -4.69 -7.51
CA SER A 124 -16.77 -4.26 -8.30
C SER A 124 -15.43 -4.73 -7.72
N ILE A 125 -15.33 -4.87 -6.39
CA ILE A 125 -14.16 -5.41 -5.72
C ILE A 125 -14.03 -6.93 -5.99
N LEU A 126 -15.14 -7.64 -6.12
CA LEU A 126 -15.17 -9.08 -6.42
C LEU A 126 -14.76 -9.41 -7.87
N ASP A 127 -14.75 -8.42 -8.76
CA ASP A 127 -14.27 -8.60 -10.13
C ASP A 127 -12.74 -8.57 -10.19
N TYR A 128 -12.12 -9.75 -10.20
CA TYR A 128 -10.67 -9.92 -10.30
C TYR A 128 -10.13 -9.66 -11.72
N THR A 129 -10.98 -9.50 -12.72
CA THR A 129 -10.55 -9.18 -14.09
C THR A 129 -10.20 -7.70 -14.24
N ILE A 130 -10.77 -6.85 -13.39
CA ILE A 130 -10.54 -5.40 -13.42
C ILE A 130 -9.35 -5.08 -12.53
N ARG A 131 -8.24 -4.71 -13.16
CA ARG A 131 -7.15 -4.03 -12.47
C ARG A 131 -7.37 -2.53 -12.61
N VAL A 132 -7.92 -1.90 -11.59
CA VAL A 132 -7.97 -0.43 -11.58
C VAL A 132 -7.59 0.08 -10.22
N SER A 133 -6.41 0.66 -10.18
CA SER A 133 -6.20 1.75 -9.27
C SER A 133 -5.64 2.94 -10.06
N SER A 134 -6.51 3.83 -10.51
CA SER A 134 -6.10 5.20 -10.87
C SER A 134 -5.41 5.88 -9.66
N ARG A 135 -5.57 5.34 -8.46
CA ARG A 135 -4.90 5.75 -7.22
C ARG A 135 -3.41 5.42 -7.20
N GLU A 136 -2.94 4.41 -7.93
CA GLU A 136 -1.51 4.06 -7.99
C GLU A 136 -0.65 5.19 -8.57
N ALA A 137 -1.21 5.95 -9.51
CA ALA A 137 -0.56 7.11 -10.11
C ALA A 137 -0.94 8.45 -9.41
N TYR A 138 -1.85 8.41 -8.43
CA TYR A 138 -2.29 9.59 -7.69
C TYR A 138 -1.40 9.84 -6.50
N VAL A 139 -0.70 10.97 -6.51
CA VAL A 139 0.21 11.35 -5.41
C VAL A 139 -0.57 12.08 -4.32
N SER A 140 -0.59 11.50 -3.14
CA SER A 140 -1.28 12.03 -1.96
C SER A 140 -0.76 11.34 -0.69
N PRO A 141 -0.72 12.02 0.47
CA PRO A 141 -0.34 11.40 1.74
C PRO A 141 -1.46 10.46 2.24
N THR A 142 -1.50 9.26 1.69
CA THR A 142 -2.51 8.24 2.01
C THR A 142 -1.88 7.04 2.70
N ARG A 143 -2.68 6.29 3.49
CA ARG A 143 -2.26 5.05 4.14
C ARG A 143 -2.00 3.94 3.12
N GLY A 144 -2.80 3.88 2.04
CA GLY A 144 -2.67 2.91 0.96
C GLY A 144 -3.01 3.49 -0.41
N ALA A 145 -2.30 3.07 -1.45
CA ALA A 145 -2.50 3.53 -2.83
C ALA A 145 -2.91 2.42 -3.81
N GLN A 146 -2.72 1.14 -3.47
CA GLN A 146 -2.78 0.05 -4.46
C GLN A 146 -4.21 -0.44 -4.78
N GLY A 147 -5.20 -0.23 -3.90
CA GLY A 147 -6.60 -0.63 -4.14
C GLY A 147 -6.87 -2.15 -4.25
N ASN A 148 -5.86 -2.99 -4.02
CA ASN A 148 -5.94 -4.45 -4.15
C ASN A 148 -6.01 -5.18 -2.80
N ALA A 149 -5.91 -4.47 -1.68
CA ALA A 149 -5.80 -5.07 -0.35
C ALA A 149 -6.96 -6.03 -0.04
N LEU A 150 -8.20 -5.62 -0.31
CA LEU A 150 -9.36 -6.45 -0.02
C LEU A 150 -9.41 -7.70 -0.92
N LYS A 151 -9.01 -7.61 -2.20
CA LYS A 151 -8.87 -8.79 -3.08
C LYS A 151 -7.84 -9.79 -2.55
N THR A 152 -6.71 -9.29 -2.07
CA THR A 152 -5.67 -10.10 -1.44
C THR A 152 -6.20 -10.80 -0.18
N ILE A 153 -6.91 -10.07 0.69
CA ILE A 153 -7.50 -10.60 1.92
C ILE A 153 -8.52 -11.71 1.63
N LEU A 154 -9.40 -11.52 0.62
CA LEU A 154 -10.39 -12.52 0.22
C LEU A 154 -9.75 -13.87 -0.18
N ALA A 155 -8.60 -13.81 -0.84
CA ALA A 155 -7.89 -15.00 -1.32
C ALA A 155 -7.05 -15.70 -0.23
N MET A 156 -6.63 -15.00 0.83
CA MET A 156 -5.73 -15.54 1.86
C MET A 156 -6.29 -16.79 2.53
N GLY A 157 -7.57 -16.78 2.90
CA GLY A 157 -8.21 -17.93 3.54
C GLY A 157 -8.16 -19.20 2.67
N TYR A 158 -8.46 -19.06 1.38
CA TYR A 158 -8.36 -20.15 0.41
C TYR A 158 -6.94 -20.70 0.30
N VAL A 159 -5.95 -19.81 0.13
CA VAL A 159 -4.55 -20.22 -0.06
C VAL A 159 -4.02 -20.96 1.18
N LEU A 160 -4.34 -20.48 2.38
CA LEU A 160 -3.97 -21.17 3.62
C LEU A 160 -4.67 -22.50 3.80
N ASP A 161 -5.90 -22.63 3.33
CA ASP A 161 -6.66 -23.89 3.41
C ASP A 161 -6.09 -24.92 2.44
N ARG A 162 -5.69 -24.50 1.24
CA ARG A 162 -5.13 -25.34 0.20
C ARG A 162 -3.72 -25.86 0.49
N GLU A 163 -2.80 -24.96 0.90
CA GLU A 163 -1.37 -25.29 1.08
C GLU A 163 -1.14 -26.33 2.20
N ARG A 164 -2.15 -26.58 3.02
CA ARG A 164 -2.10 -27.53 4.14
C ARG A 164 -3.05 -28.71 3.98
N ASP A 165 -3.45 -28.97 2.74
CA ASP A 165 -4.20 -30.17 2.42
C ASP A 165 -3.26 -31.38 2.45
N ASP A 166 -3.40 -32.19 3.50
CA ASP A 166 -2.66 -33.44 3.70
C ASP A 166 -3.16 -34.60 2.83
N GLY A 167 -3.97 -34.29 1.81
CA GLY A 167 -4.50 -35.27 0.84
C GLY A 167 -5.64 -36.12 1.37
N ASN A 168 -6.10 -35.87 2.59
CA ASN A 168 -7.11 -36.70 3.25
C ASN A 168 -8.51 -36.07 3.30
N ASN A 169 -8.71 -34.88 2.77
CA ASN A 169 -9.99 -34.18 2.75
C ASN A 169 -10.46 -33.91 1.32
N ASN A 170 -11.56 -34.55 0.90
CA ASN A 170 -12.26 -34.25 -0.35
C ASN A 170 -13.03 -32.91 -0.34
N ALA A 171 -12.83 -32.06 0.68
CA ALA A 171 -13.46 -30.77 0.75
C ALA A 171 -12.65 -29.75 -0.08
N GLU A 172 -13.32 -29.07 -1.00
CA GLU A 172 -12.74 -27.97 -1.79
C GLU A 172 -12.28 -26.85 -0.82
N ALA A 173 -11.03 -26.38 -0.96
CA ALA A 173 -10.52 -25.28 -0.15
C ALA A 173 -11.31 -23.99 -0.41
N VAL A 174 -11.71 -23.28 0.65
CA VAL A 174 -12.53 -22.07 0.54
C VAL A 174 -12.08 -21.00 1.53
N GLY A 175 -11.84 -19.80 1.02
CA GLY A 175 -11.66 -18.59 1.84
C GLY A 175 -13.00 -17.89 2.09
N VAL A 176 -13.32 -17.56 3.33
CA VAL A 176 -14.59 -16.94 3.70
C VAL A 176 -14.39 -15.56 4.30
N THR A 177 -15.04 -14.56 3.71
CA THR A 177 -15.09 -13.19 4.23
C THR A 177 -16.53 -12.70 4.30
N ILE A 178 -16.90 -12.06 5.39
CA ILE A 178 -18.23 -11.50 5.62
C ILE A 178 -18.09 -9.98 5.71
N ILE A 179 -18.89 -9.24 4.92
CA ILE A 179 -18.98 -7.78 4.97
C ILE A 179 -20.42 -7.44 5.37
N GLU A 180 -20.58 -6.75 6.50
CA GLU A 180 -21.87 -6.28 7.00
C GLU A 180 -21.90 -4.75 6.93
N THR A 181 -22.80 -4.20 6.15
CA THR A 181 -22.86 -2.76 5.90
C THR A 181 -24.24 -2.35 5.37
N ARG A 182 -24.71 -1.15 5.71
CA ARG A 182 -25.96 -0.57 5.21
C ARG A 182 -27.17 -1.52 5.31
N GLY A 183 -27.25 -2.29 6.38
CA GLY A 183 -28.35 -3.23 6.62
C GLY A 183 -28.26 -4.54 5.84
N THR A 184 -27.16 -4.77 5.11
CA THR A 184 -26.94 -5.98 4.31
C THR A 184 -25.69 -6.71 4.76
N LYS A 185 -25.78 -8.02 4.90
CA LYS A 185 -24.65 -8.93 5.11
C LYS A 185 -24.32 -9.60 3.79
N HIS A 186 -23.09 -9.42 3.33
CA HIS A 186 -22.50 -10.04 2.16
C HIS A 186 -21.59 -11.16 2.63
N ALA A 187 -21.94 -12.40 2.38
CA ALA A 187 -21.07 -13.55 2.60
C ALA A 187 -20.38 -13.90 1.27
N ILE A 188 -19.05 -13.87 1.29
CA ILE A 188 -18.20 -14.04 0.13
C ILE A 188 -17.33 -15.27 0.36
N GLU A 189 -17.44 -16.24 -0.54
CA GLU A 189 -16.61 -17.44 -0.57
C GLU A 189 -15.70 -17.35 -1.79
N PHE A 190 -14.40 -17.49 -1.55
CA PHE A 190 -13.37 -17.49 -2.57
C PHE A 190 -12.80 -18.89 -2.72
N ALA A 191 -12.89 -19.44 -3.92
CA ALA A 191 -12.28 -20.70 -4.33
C ALA A 191 -11.61 -20.52 -5.69
N VAL A 192 -10.94 -21.53 -6.21
CA VAL A 192 -10.33 -21.52 -7.54
C VAL A 192 -10.83 -22.74 -8.31
N ASP A 193 -11.38 -22.50 -9.49
CA ASP A 193 -11.63 -23.55 -10.46
C ASP A 193 -10.30 -23.97 -11.08
N HIS A 194 -9.88 -25.21 -10.80
CA HIS A 194 -8.60 -25.75 -11.26
C HIS A 194 -8.65 -26.23 -12.72
N ILE A 195 -9.83 -26.37 -13.32
CA ILE A 195 -9.99 -26.74 -14.72
C ILE A 195 -9.77 -25.50 -15.59
N ASP A 196 -10.49 -24.44 -15.25
CA ASP A 196 -10.42 -23.16 -15.99
C ASP A 196 -9.34 -22.21 -15.48
N ASN A 197 -8.66 -22.55 -14.38
CA ASN A 197 -7.68 -21.70 -13.69
C ASN A 197 -8.20 -20.29 -13.42
N GLN A 198 -9.42 -20.18 -12.88
CA GLN A 198 -10.09 -18.93 -12.59
C GLN A 198 -10.61 -18.89 -11.14
N PRO A 199 -10.61 -17.70 -10.49
CA PRO A 199 -11.29 -17.54 -9.22
C PRO A 199 -12.79 -17.83 -9.37
N LYS A 200 -13.31 -18.67 -8.49
CA LYS A 200 -14.73 -18.94 -8.32
C LYS A 200 -15.21 -18.22 -7.07
N ILE A 201 -16.05 -17.22 -7.26
CA ILE A 201 -16.55 -16.41 -6.14
C ILE A 201 -18.03 -16.65 -5.99
N THR A 202 -18.44 -17.13 -4.80
CA THR A 202 -19.82 -17.21 -4.39
C THR A 202 -20.14 -16.01 -3.51
N HIS A 203 -21.11 -15.19 -3.91
CA HIS A 203 -21.55 -14.02 -3.17
C HIS A 203 -23.04 -14.13 -2.86
N THR A 204 -23.36 -14.22 -1.56
CA THR A 204 -24.73 -14.28 -1.07
C THR A 204 -25.02 -13.09 -0.16
N THR A 205 -26.24 -12.61 -0.18
CA THR A 205 -26.69 -11.48 0.63
C THR A 205 -27.86 -11.85 1.54
N THR A 206 -27.82 -11.35 2.77
CA THR A 206 -28.89 -11.48 3.76
C THR A 206 -29.02 -10.19 4.57
N PRO A 207 -30.15 -9.94 5.24
CA PRO A 207 -30.26 -8.78 6.13
C PRO A 207 -29.19 -8.78 7.24
N SER A 208 -28.74 -7.56 7.62
CA SER A 208 -27.77 -7.35 8.71
C SER A 208 -28.29 -6.28 9.68
N PRO A 209 -28.00 -6.36 10.97
CA PRO A 209 -28.28 -5.29 11.92
C PRO A 209 -27.33 -4.08 11.77
N ILE A 210 -26.25 -4.20 11.00
CA ILE A 210 -25.27 -3.13 10.79
C ILE A 210 -25.81 -2.16 9.72
N THR A 211 -26.44 -1.08 10.15
CA THR A 211 -27.01 -0.04 9.27
C THR A 211 -26.06 1.13 9.05
N VAL A 212 -25.15 1.39 9.99
CA VAL A 212 -24.14 2.46 9.96
C VAL A 212 -22.76 1.82 10.07
N GLY A 213 -21.82 2.32 9.29
CA GLY A 213 -20.47 1.77 9.23
C GLY A 213 -20.35 0.50 8.39
N THR A 214 -19.19 -0.11 8.52
CA THR A 214 -18.86 -1.38 7.89
C THR A 214 -18.23 -2.32 8.91
N LYS A 215 -18.66 -3.57 8.95
CA LYS A 215 -18.01 -4.64 9.68
C LYS A 215 -17.50 -5.69 8.71
N ILE A 216 -16.19 -5.92 8.71
CA ILE A 216 -15.55 -6.95 7.89
C ILE A 216 -15.04 -8.04 8.82
N THR A 217 -15.41 -9.28 8.54
CA THR A 217 -14.97 -10.48 9.26
C THR A 217 -14.26 -11.41 8.30
N VAL A 218 -12.96 -11.64 8.51
CA VAL A 218 -12.15 -12.61 7.76
C VAL A 218 -12.06 -13.89 8.56
N LYS A 219 -12.46 -15.02 7.96
CA LYS A 219 -12.35 -16.34 8.55
C LYS A 219 -10.99 -16.96 8.22
N TRP A 220 -10.41 -17.62 9.20
CA TRP A 220 -9.16 -18.37 9.07
C TRP A 220 -9.44 -19.86 9.09
N PRO A 221 -8.79 -20.66 8.21
CA PRO A 221 -8.93 -22.12 8.26
C PRO A 221 -8.43 -22.66 9.60
N ALA A 222 -9.17 -23.61 10.17
CA ALA A 222 -8.80 -24.21 11.47
C ALA A 222 -7.43 -24.91 11.45
N LYS A 223 -7.03 -25.42 10.28
CA LYS A 223 -5.73 -26.07 10.05
C LYS A 223 -4.55 -25.10 9.80
N ALA A 224 -4.83 -23.78 9.67
CA ALA A 224 -3.76 -22.80 9.56
C ALA A 224 -3.04 -22.65 10.91
N ALA A 225 -1.84 -23.21 11.02
CA ALA A 225 -1.04 -23.23 12.23
C ALA A 225 0.45 -22.97 11.95
N VAL A 226 1.19 -22.51 12.94
CA VAL A 226 2.64 -22.33 12.92
C VAL A 226 3.22 -23.12 14.08
N TRP A 227 4.13 -24.05 13.81
CA TRP A 227 4.77 -24.89 14.84
C TRP A 227 3.78 -25.60 15.78
N GLY A 228 2.57 -25.96 15.27
CA GLY A 228 1.53 -26.62 16.07
C GLY A 228 0.59 -25.70 16.83
N GLU A 229 0.84 -24.39 16.83
CA GLU A 229 -0.04 -23.35 17.37
C GLU A 229 -0.91 -22.75 16.27
N GLY A 230 -2.16 -22.39 16.56
CA GLY A 230 -3.03 -21.71 15.61
C GLY A 230 -2.41 -20.39 15.13
N LEU A 231 -2.62 -20.07 13.85
CA LEU A 231 -1.97 -18.89 13.23
C LEU A 231 -2.34 -17.57 13.94
N LEU A 232 -3.55 -17.45 14.47
CA LEU A 232 -3.98 -16.25 15.20
C LEU A 232 -3.35 -16.19 16.58
N GLU A 233 -3.27 -17.31 17.28
CA GLU A 233 -2.59 -17.43 18.58
C GLU A 233 -1.11 -17.10 18.46
N TRP A 234 -0.43 -17.63 17.43
CA TRP A 234 0.94 -17.28 17.09
C TRP A 234 1.14 -15.77 16.91
N ALA A 235 0.19 -15.12 16.24
CA ALA A 235 0.24 -13.68 15.95
C ALA A 235 -0.25 -12.79 17.11
N GLU A 236 -0.73 -13.33 18.24
CA GLU A 236 -1.43 -12.59 19.31
C GLU A 236 -0.70 -11.33 19.76
N GLN A 237 0.58 -11.47 20.15
CA GLN A 237 1.36 -10.34 20.64
C GLN A 237 1.56 -9.26 19.56
N GLY A 238 1.84 -9.69 18.32
CA GLY A 238 1.98 -8.81 17.18
C GLY A 238 0.70 -8.05 16.88
N LEU A 239 -0.45 -8.75 16.89
CA LEU A 239 -1.78 -8.14 16.68
C LEU A 239 -2.11 -7.10 17.75
N LYS A 240 -1.91 -7.43 19.04
CA LYS A 240 -2.16 -6.50 20.14
C LYS A 240 -1.25 -5.27 20.05
N LYS A 241 0.03 -5.45 19.76
CA LYS A 241 1.00 -4.36 19.57
C LYS A 241 0.61 -3.47 18.38
N LEU A 242 0.22 -4.06 17.26
CA LEU A 242 -0.20 -3.33 16.07
C LEU A 242 -1.42 -2.45 16.36
N VAL A 243 -2.45 -3.01 17.01
CA VAL A 243 -3.67 -2.29 17.41
C VAL A 243 -3.34 -1.12 18.32
N GLU A 244 -2.54 -1.33 19.35
CA GLU A 244 -2.10 -0.28 20.27
C GLU A 244 -1.35 0.85 19.56
N SER A 245 -0.52 0.48 18.58
CA SER A 245 0.32 1.44 17.85
C SER A 245 -0.50 2.40 16.98
N TYR A 246 -1.68 2.02 16.48
CA TYR A 246 -2.56 2.92 15.74
C TYR A 246 -3.02 4.14 16.58
N ALA A 247 -3.20 3.96 17.88
CA ALA A 247 -3.58 5.04 18.77
C ALA A 247 -2.49 6.12 18.91
N TRP A 248 -1.22 5.81 18.61
CA TRP A 248 -0.12 6.78 18.69
C TRP A 248 -0.13 7.80 17.56
N PHE A 249 -0.65 7.44 16.39
CA PHE A 249 -0.56 8.30 15.21
C PHE A 249 -1.90 8.81 14.71
N ASN A 250 -2.99 8.49 15.45
CA ASN A 250 -4.35 8.89 15.09
C ASN A 250 -5.07 9.52 16.30
N PRO A 251 -4.86 10.84 16.54
CA PRO A 251 -5.44 11.54 17.70
C PRO A 251 -6.96 11.46 17.81
N HIS A 252 -7.66 11.37 16.67
CA HIS A 252 -9.12 11.31 16.56
C HIS A 252 -9.70 9.90 16.74
N LEU A 253 -8.86 8.88 16.90
CA LEU A 253 -9.28 7.48 16.96
C LEU A 253 -9.77 7.10 18.36
N THR A 254 -11.03 6.63 18.45
CA THR A 254 -11.53 5.84 19.57
C THR A 254 -11.48 4.36 19.18
N LEU A 255 -10.83 3.54 20.01
CA LEU A 255 -10.49 2.16 19.68
C LEU A 255 -10.87 1.22 20.82
N ARG A 256 -11.50 0.09 20.47
CA ARG A 256 -11.77 -1.03 21.35
C ARG A 256 -11.32 -2.34 20.74
N GLY A 257 -10.50 -3.11 21.46
CA GLY A 257 -10.05 -4.42 21.04
C GLY A 257 -10.45 -5.53 22.00
N VAL A 258 -10.95 -6.63 21.44
CA VAL A 258 -11.37 -7.83 22.17
C VAL A 258 -10.63 -9.04 21.60
N TRP A 259 -10.02 -9.84 22.48
CA TRP A 259 -9.34 -11.09 22.17
C TRP A 259 -10.07 -12.25 22.85
N HIS A 260 -10.57 -13.19 22.10
CA HIS A 260 -11.37 -14.33 22.61
C HIS A 260 -12.44 -13.91 23.64
N GLY A 261 -13.15 -12.80 23.34
CA GLY A 261 -14.21 -12.28 24.22
C GLY A 261 -13.70 -11.40 25.37
N LYS A 262 -12.39 -11.32 25.64
CA LYS A 262 -11.81 -10.48 26.67
C LYS A 262 -11.26 -9.18 26.09
N GLN A 263 -11.67 -8.04 26.68
CA GLN A 263 -11.14 -6.74 26.27
C GLN A 263 -9.64 -6.65 26.62
N PHE A 264 -8.78 -6.36 25.62
CA PHE A 264 -7.36 -6.15 25.82
C PHE A 264 -6.95 -4.68 25.68
N ILE A 265 -7.76 -3.87 24.97
CA ILE A 265 -7.50 -2.44 24.79
C ILE A 265 -8.81 -1.65 24.74
N LYS A 266 -8.77 -0.46 25.31
CA LYS A 266 -9.77 0.59 25.14
C LYS A 266 -9.04 1.93 25.17
N VAL A 267 -9.15 2.69 24.08
CA VAL A 267 -8.53 4.01 23.90
C VAL A 267 -9.59 4.98 23.47
N VAL A 268 -9.61 6.15 24.08
CA VAL A 268 -10.48 7.26 23.66
C VAL A 268 -9.65 8.26 22.86
N ALA A 269 -10.27 8.86 21.85
CA ALA A 269 -9.68 9.93 21.07
C ALA A 269 -9.20 11.07 22.00
N THR A 270 -8.01 11.58 21.77
CA THR A 270 -7.48 12.73 22.50
C THR A 270 -7.93 14.05 21.88
N ASP A 271 -8.17 14.03 20.57
CA ASP A 271 -8.72 15.13 19.78
C ASP A 271 -9.66 14.60 18.71
N PRO A 272 -10.97 14.47 18.99
CA PRO A 272 -11.94 13.97 18.00
C PRO A 272 -12.05 14.85 16.74
N ASN A 273 -11.64 16.12 16.82
CA ASN A 273 -11.71 17.08 15.71
C ASN A 273 -10.39 17.19 14.94
N TRP A 274 -9.38 16.35 15.28
CA TRP A 274 -8.13 16.37 14.60
C TRP A 274 -8.28 16.02 13.12
N GLU A 275 -7.61 16.78 12.26
CA GLU A 275 -7.68 16.63 10.81
C GLU A 275 -6.30 16.45 10.19
N LYS A 276 -6.27 15.64 9.15
CA LYS A 276 -5.12 15.47 8.26
C LYS A 276 -5.53 15.68 6.80
N TRP A 277 -4.56 15.60 5.90
CA TRP A 277 -4.85 15.51 4.48
C TRP A 277 -5.71 14.28 4.18
N ARG A 278 -6.88 14.51 3.59
CA ARG A 278 -7.85 13.44 3.28
C ARG A 278 -7.60 12.90 1.88
N PRO A 279 -7.92 11.61 1.60
CA PRO A 279 -7.75 11.02 0.27
C PRO A 279 -8.47 11.78 -0.84
N ARG A 280 -9.60 12.42 -0.54
CA ARG A 280 -10.39 13.24 -1.49
C ARG A 280 -9.84 14.65 -1.73
N ASN A 281 -8.90 15.12 -0.93
CA ASN A 281 -8.34 16.45 -1.11
C ASN A 281 -7.59 16.52 -2.45
N PRO A 282 -7.71 17.63 -3.20
CA PRO A 282 -7.05 17.78 -4.49
C PRO A 282 -5.55 17.61 -4.37
N THR A 283 -4.95 16.76 -5.22
CA THR A 283 -3.49 16.62 -5.31
C THR A 283 -2.83 17.93 -5.76
N SER A 284 -1.52 18.06 -5.58
CA SER A 284 -0.76 19.24 -5.99
C SER A 284 0.09 18.96 -7.23
N SER A 285 0.11 19.86 -8.20
CA SER A 285 1.00 19.79 -9.36
C SER A 285 2.49 19.80 -8.96
N HIS A 286 2.81 20.33 -7.79
CA HIS A 286 4.16 20.34 -7.24
C HIS A 286 4.66 18.97 -6.76
N TRP A 287 3.78 17.98 -6.61
CA TRP A 287 4.10 16.64 -6.14
C TRP A 287 4.42 15.64 -7.24
N TYR A 288 4.30 16.03 -8.51
CA TYR A 288 4.53 15.15 -9.65
C TYR A 288 5.81 15.52 -10.38
N ASN A 289 6.62 14.55 -10.72
CA ASN A 289 7.58 14.70 -11.80
C ASN A 289 6.91 14.42 -13.17
N LYS A 290 7.66 14.60 -14.26
CA LYS A 290 7.14 14.42 -15.63
C LYS A 290 6.59 13.00 -15.84
N THR A 291 7.31 11.99 -15.36
CA THR A 291 6.94 10.57 -15.51
C THR A 291 5.70 10.22 -14.69
N GLN A 292 5.61 10.71 -13.46
CA GLN A 292 4.45 10.50 -12.60
C GLN A 292 3.20 11.16 -13.18
N LEU A 293 3.28 12.41 -13.66
CA LEU A 293 2.15 13.08 -14.32
C LEU A 293 1.72 12.34 -15.59
N GLN A 294 2.68 11.87 -16.40
CA GLN A 294 2.39 11.05 -17.58
C GLN A 294 1.62 9.77 -17.20
N ARG A 295 2.04 9.05 -16.15
CA ARG A 295 1.35 7.85 -15.65
C ARG A 295 -0.07 8.19 -15.16
N TYR A 296 -0.22 9.30 -14.46
CA TYR A 296 -1.52 9.74 -13.96
C TYR A 296 -2.48 10.10 -15.11
N MET A 297 -2.00 10.83 -16.13
CA MET A 297 -2.77 11.11 -17.35
C MET A 297 -3.16 9.83 -18.09
N ALA A 298 -2.20 8.88 -18.26
CA ALA A 298 -2.47 7.61 -18.92
C ALA A 298 -3.57 6.81 -18.20
N ALA A 299 -3.57 6.79 -16.87
CA ALA A 299 -4.62 6.14 -16.08
C ALA A 299 -5.99 6.77 -16.29
N HIS A 300 -6.07 8.11 -16.40
CA HIS A 300 -7.31 8.81 -16.73
C HIS A 300 -7.79 8.51 -18.15
N VAL A 301 -6.90 8.55 -19.13
CA VAL A 301 -7.23 8.25 -20.54
C VAL A 301 -7.75 6.81 -20.69
N ALA A 302 -7.11 5.85 -20.03
CA ALA A 302 -7.55 4.45 -20.04
C ALA A 302 -8.95 4.30 -19.42
N ARG A 303 -9.18 4.87 -18.25
CA ARG A 303 -10.48 4.84 -17.56
C ARG A 303 -11.60 5.52 -18.34
N ASP A 304 -11.29 6.67 -18.93
CA ASP A 304 -12.28 7.43 -19.69
C ASP A 304 -12.65 6.70 -21.00
N ARG A 305 -11.70 5.98 -21.62
CA ARG A 305 -11.96 5.10 -22.77
C ARG A 305 -12.91 3.96 -22.40
N ASP A 306 -12.67 3.28 -21.27
CA ASP A 306 -13.54 2.19 -20.81
C ASP A 306 -14.96 2.67 -20.48
N ARG A 307 -15.10 3.91 -20.01
CA ARG A 307 -16.38 4.56 -19.70
C ARG A 307 -16.99 5.34 -20.86
N LYS A 308 -16.38 5.33 -22.04
CA LYS A 308 -16.77 6.12 -23.22
C LYS A 308 -16.92 7.62 -22.92
N ARG A 309 -16.09 8.15 -22.04
CA ARG A 309 -16.07 9.55 -21.64
C ARG A 309 -14.96 10.29 -22.40
N GLN A 310 -15.24 11.51 -22.85
CA GLN A 310 -14.22 12.43 -23.36
C GLN A 310 -13.95 13.53 -22.33
N ARG A 311 -12.92 13.34 -21.52
CA ARG A 311 -12.45 14.34 -20.57
C ARG A 311 -11.59 15.37 -21.29
N THR A 312 -11.75 16.64 -20.97
CA THR A 312 -10.90 17.74 -21.47
C THR A 312 -9.65 17.89 -20.60
N VAL A 313 -8.59 18.53 -21.16
CA VAL A 313 -7.42 18.95 -20.38
C VAL A 313 -7.82 19.89 -19.24
N ARG A 314 -8.83 20.75 -19.47
CA ARG A 314 -9.40 21.64 -18.45
C ARG A 314 -9.94 20.88 -17.24
N GLU A 315 -10.75 19.85 -17.45
CA GLU A 315 -11.30 19.01 -16.38
C GLU A 315 -10.19 18.27 -15.63
N PHE A 316 -9.14 17.84 -16.32
CA PHE A 316 -8.00 17.17 -15.70
C PHE A 316 -7.22 18.11 -14.77
N ILE A 317 -6.88 19.33 -15.21
CA ILE A 317 -6.14 20.29 -14.37
C ILE A 317 -6.97 20.80 -13.20
N ALA A 318 -8.31 20.80 -13.31
CA ALA A 318 -9.22 21.21 -12.24
C ALA A 318 -9.14 20.29 -11.00
N GLU A 319 -8.65 19.06 -11.16
CA GLU A 319 -8.44 18.11 -10.05
C GLU A 319 -7.24 18.48 -9.16
N PHE A 320 -6.42 19.46 -9.57
CA PHE A 320 -5.25 19.89 -8.82
C PHE A 320 -5.52 21.12 -7.95
N ARG A 321 -4.94 21.11 -6.76
CA ARG A 321 -5.08 22.20 -5.79
C ARG A 321 -4.65 23.54 -6.40
N GLY A 322 -5.54 24.53 -6.26
CA GLY A 322 -5.31 25.89 -6.78
C GLY A 322 -5.55 26.06 -8.27
N LEU A 323 -5.97 25.01 -9.00
CA LEU A 323 -6.24 25.04 -10.43
C LEU A 323 -7.72 24.84 -10.79
N SER A 324 -8.64 24.87 -9.82
CA SER A 324 -10.09 24.74 -10.06
C SER A 324 -10.75 26.00 -10.62
N GLY A 325 -10.14 27.17 -10.46
CA GLY A 325 -10.68 28.44 -10.92
C GLY A 325 -10.57 28.64 -12.44
N THR A 326 -11.62 29.11 -13.10
CA THR A 326 -11.70 29.28 -14.56
C THR A 326 -10.64 30.21 -15.14
N VAL A 327 -10.27 31.29 -14.41
CA VAL A 327 -9.24 32.25 -14.83
C VAL A 327 -7.85 31.61 -14.84
N VAL A 328 -7.53 30.83 -13.79
CA VAL A 328 -6.25 30.13 -13.69
C VAL A 328 -6.15 29.05 -14.74
N GLN A 329 -7.23 28.28 -14.94
CA GLN A 329 -7.31 27.25 -15.99
C GLN A 329 -7.04 27.85 -17.37
N ARG A 330 -7.67 28.99 -17.70
CA ARG A 330 -7.45 29.67 -18.98
C ARG A 330 -5.95 30.00 -19.16
N LYS A 331 -5.32 30.62 -18.17
CA LYS A 331 -3.89 30.97 -18.23
C LYS A 331 -3.01 29.74 -18.51
N VAL A 332 -3.25 28.62 -17.78
CA VAL A 332 -2.50 27.38 -17.98
C VAL A 332 -2.71 26.82 -19.39
N LEU A 333 -3.96 26.75 -19.85
CA LEU A 333 -4.29 26.14 -21.13
C LEU A 333 -3.82 26.98 -22.33
N ASP A 334 -3.92 28.30 -22.24
CA ASP A 334 -3.49 29.21 -23.31
C ASP A 334 -1.95 29.22 -23.42
N GLU A 335 -1.24 29.20 -22.29
CA GLU A 335 0.22 29.09 -22.27
C GLU A 335 0.71 27.79 -22.91
N VAL A 336 0.02 26.68 -22.71
CA VAL A 336 0.38 25.37 -23.27
C VAL A 336 -0.11 25.23 -24.72
N GLY A 337 -1.21 25.92 -25.09
CA GLY A 337 -1.84 25.83 -26.41
C GLY A 337 -2.79 24.63 -26.53
N CYS A 338 -3.52 24.27 -25.43
CA CYS A 338 -4.38 23.10 -25.41
C CYS A 338 -5.81 23.38 -24.93
N SER A 339 -6.32 24.62 -25.12
CA SER A 339 -7.57 25.11 -24.55
C SER A 339 -8.82 24.32 -24.97
N HIS A 340 -8.79 23.66 -26.13
CA HIS A 340 -9.93 22.93 -26.70
C HIS A 340 -9.69 21.41 -26.84
N GLN A 341 -8.54 20.92 -26.40
CA GLN A 341 -8.19 19.51 -26.57
C GLN A 341 -8.84 18.62 -25.51
N SER A 342 -9.24 17.42 -25.92
CA SER A 342 -9.51 16.33 -25.00
C SER A 342 -8.21 15.85 -24.36
N LEU A 343 -8.31 15.21 -23.21
CA LEU A 343 -7.14 14.67 -22.49
C LEU A 343 -6.43 13.58 -23.32
N ALA A 344 -7.20 12.76 -24.06
CA ALA A 344 -6.67 11.70 -24.91
C ALA A 344 -5.90 12.25 -26.12
N GLU A 345 -6.44 13.28 -26.80
CA GLU A 345 -5.74 13.97 -27.91
C GLU A 345 -4.46 14.63 -27.43
N PHE A 346 -4.52 15.36 -26.31
CA PHE A 346 -3.34 16.01 -25.74
C PHE A 346 -2.28 15.00 -25.30
N PHE A 347 -2.69 13.89 -24.69
CA PHE A 347 -1.79 12.83 -24.26
C PHE A 347 -1.10 12.15 -25.44
N GLY A 348 -1.79 11.96 -26.57
CA GLY A 348 -1.29 11.30 -27.77
C GLY A 348 -1.25 9.79 -27.61
N VAL A 349 -2.36 9.11 -27.96
CA VAL A 349 -2.51 7.65 -27.71
C VAL A 349 -1.52 6.80 -28.53
N GLU A 350 -1.20 7.22 -29.78
CA GLU A 350 -0.23 6.51 -30.62
C GLU A 350 1.22 6.84 -30.27
N LYS A 351 1.49 8.11 -29.96
CA LYS A 351 2.79 8.61 -29.56
C LYS A 351 2.62 9.63 -28.44
N VAL A 352 3.08 9.26 -27.25
CA VAL A 352 2.93 10.11 -26.06
C VAL A 352 3.58 11.47 -26.24
N ASN A 353 2.81 12.53 -25.99
CA ASN A 353 3.24 13.93 -26.10
C ASN A 353 4.05 14.36 -24.86
N ARG A 354 5.26 13.81 -24.70
CA ARG A 354 6.12 14.07 -23.53
C ARG A 354 6.47 15.56 -23.36
N ALA A 355 6.70 16.27 -24.47
CA ALA A 355 7.02 17.70 -24.44
C ALA A 355 5.83 18.53 -23.98
N GLY A 356 4.63 18.26 -24.48
CA GLY A 356 3.38 18.91 -24.05
C GLY A 356 3.08 18.66 -22.57
N ILE A 357 3.27 17.42 -22.09
CA ILE A 357 3.09 17.06 -20.66
C ILE A 357 4.09 17.82 -19.78
N ALA A 358 5.34 17.93 -20.19
CA ALA A 358 6.34 18.69 -19.44
C ALA A 358 6.00 20.19 -19.38
N LYS A 359 5.54 20.77 -20.50
CA LYS A 359 5.08 22.16 -20.60
C LYS A 359 3.85 22.40 -19.72
N LEU A 360 2.88 21.46 -19.74
CA LEU A 360 1.68 21.52 -18.91
C LEU A 360 2.04 21.51 -17.43
N LEU A 361 2.90 20.59 -16.98
CA LEU A 361 3.35 20.52 -15.59
C LEU A 361 4.03 21.84 -15.14
N ALA A 362 4.91 22.37 -15.97
CA ALA A 362 5.60 23.63 -15.68
C ALA A 362 4.61 24.81 -15.56
N SER A 363 3.62 24.88 -16.45
CA SER A 363 2.57 25.91 -16.40
C SER A 363 1.68 25.74 -15.16
N MET A 364 1.22 24.51 -14.86
CA MET A 364 0.43 24.23 -13.66
C MET A 364 1.17 24.66 -12.38
N ARG A 365 2.46 24.36 -12.26
CA ARG A 365 3.29 24.78 -11.12
C ARG A 365 3.42 26.29 -11.02
N ARG A 366 3.60 27.00 -12.14
CA ARG A 366 3.70 28.47 -12.18
C ARG A 366 2.44 29.16 -11.70
N HIS A 367 1.28 28.58 -12.00
CA HIS A 367 -0.05 29.14 -11.69
C HIS A 367 -0.69 28.56 -10.43
N SER A 368 0.03 27.73 -9.65
CA SER A 368 -0.41 27.22 -8.35
C SER A 368 0.67 27.43 -7.29
N LYS A 369 0.29 27.34 -6.01
CA LYS A 369 1.23 27.45 -4.89
C LYS A 369 1.59 26.07 -4.35
N PRO A 370 2.87 25.84 -3.95
CA PRO A 370 3.23 24.65 -3.18
C PRO A 370 2.37 24.51 -1.93
N VAL A 371 2.18 23.28 -1.50
CA VAL A 371 1.44 22.98 -0.26
C VAL A 371 2.37 23.16 0.93
N ASP A 372 1.96 23.99 1.90
CA ASP A 372 2.68 24.09 3.17
C ASP A 372 2.60 22.74 3.91
N PRO A 373 3.72 22.18 4.40
CA PRO A 373 3.75 20.93 5.13
C PRO A 373 2.72 20.82 6.25
N LYS A 374 2.40 21.91 6.95
CA LYS A 374 1.39 21.92 8.04
C LYS A 374 0.01 21.39 7.62
N HIS A 375 -0.34 21.47 6.33
CA HIS A 375 -1.60 20.97 5.81
C HIS A 375 -1.65 19.44 5.65
N LEU A 376 -0.51 18.73 5.81
CA LEU A 376 -0.50 17.29 5.82
C LEU A 376 -1.24 16.72 7.02
N GLY A 377 -1.13 17.37 8.18
CA GLY A 377 -1.68 16.95 9.47
C GLY A 377 -0.54 16.72 10.48
N VAL A 378 -0.65 17.37 11.64
CA VAL A 378 0.31 17.28 12.75
C VAL A 378 -0.32 16.48 13.89
N ILE A 379 0.37 15.47 14.39
CA ILE A 379 -0.08 14.67 15.53
C ILE A 379 -0.02 15.50 16.81
N GLY A 380 1.12 16.17 17.05
CA GLY A 380 1.34 17.11 18.11
C GLY A 380 1.89 16.53 19.40
N ALA A 381 2.57 17.39 20.16
CA ALA A 381 3.26 17.04 21.39
C ALA A 381 2.32 16.53 22.49
N ASP A 382 1.14 17.17 22.64
CA ASP A 382 0.21 16.83 23.71
C ASP A 382 -0.37 15.43 23.55
N HIS A 383 -0.76 15.06 22.32
CA HIS A 383 -1.23 13.72 22.03
C HIS A 383 -0.13 12.67 22.27
N LEU A 384 1.07 12.88 21.72
CA LEU A 384 2.18 11.95 21.88
C LEU A 384 2.60 11.82 23.34
N LYS A 385 2.56 12.91 24.12
CA LYS A 385 2.81 12.87 25.56
C LYS A 385 1.77 12.02 26.30
N GLN A 386 0.48 12.19 25.99
CA GLN A 386 -0.58 11.35 26.58
C GLN A 386 -0.37 9.87 26.28
N ARG A 387 -0.02 9.50 25.03
CA ARG A 387 0.27 8.12 24.65
C ARG A 387 1.54 7.59 25.32
N PHE A 388 2.57 8.41 25.43
CA PHE A 388 3.80 8.10 26.14
C PHE A 388 3.56 7.77 27.61
N LEU A 389 2.77 8.61 28.31
CA LEU A 389 2.41 8.39 29.71
C LEU A 389 1.53 7.14 29.88
N ALA A 390 0.54 6.94 29.00
CA ALA A 390 -0.30 5.75 29.00
C ALA A 390 0.49 4.45 28.77
N ALA A 391 1.63 4.53 28.08
CA ALA A 391 2.56 3.42 27.88
C ALA A 391 3.56 3.21 29.04
N GLY A 392 3.40 3.91 30.14
CA GLY A 392 4.29 3.82 31.32
C GLY A 392 5.53 4.73 31.23
N GLY A 393 5.50 5.74 30.37
CA GLY A 393 6.59 6.71 30.25
C GLY A 393 6.69 7.65 31.47
N ASN A 394 7.93 8.04 31.82
CA ASN A 394 8.18 9.05 32.84
C ASN A 394 8.06 10.46 32.26
N ALA A 395 7.13 11.24 32.81
CA ALA A 395 6.79 12.60 32.35
C ALA A 395 8.01 13.54 32.27
N GLU A 396 8.96 13.43 33.20
CA GLU A 396 10.14 14.30 33.29
C GLU A 396 11.15 14.02 32.16
N THR A 397 11.11 12.81 31.59
CA THR A 397 12.05 12.39 30.53
C THR A 397 11.45 12.60 29.14
N PHE A 398 10.18 12.96 29.04
CA PHE A 398 9.51 13.15 27.77
C PHE A 398 10.13 14.26 26.93
N LYS A 399 10.48 13.91 25.69
CA LYS A 399 10.97 14.86 24.68
C LYS A 399 10.18 14.66 23.40
N TYR A 400 9.84 15.76 22.76
CA TYR A 400 9.19 15.81 21.47
C TYR A 400 9.99 16.68 20.51
N ASP A 401 10.18 16.22 19.29
CA ASP A 401 10.77 16.99 18.20
C ASP A 401 9.89 16.88 16.96
N GLN A 402 9.75 18.01 16.25
CA GLN A 402 9.03 18.10 14.99
C GLN A 402 9.92 18.77 13.95
N ARG A 403 10.08 18.10 12.81
CA ARG A 403 10.74 18.64 11.62
C ARG A 403 9.78 18.66 10.46
N LYS A 404 9.71 19.80 9.79
CA LYS A 404 8.88 19.99 8.60
C LYS A 404 9.69 20.64 7.49
N GLY A 405 9.44 20.25 6.27
CA GLY A 405 10.14 20.78 5.12
C GLY A 405 9.52 20.36 3.81
N VAL A 406 10.21 20.71 2.76
CA VAL A 406 9.89 20.33 1.40
C VAL A 406 11.16 19.77 0.79
N THR A 407 11.09 18.62 0.13
CA THR A 407 12.24 18.03 -0.57
C THR A 407 12.63 18.89 -1.79
N ASN A 408 13.80 18.64 -2.36
CA ASN A 408 14.22 19.32 -3.60
C ASN A 408 13.24 19.12 -4.77
N GLU A 409 12.52 18.00 -4.76
CA GLU A 409 11.48 17.68 -5.74
C GLU A 409 10.14 18.39 -5.51
N GLY A 410 10.00 19.14 -4.40
CA GLY A 410 8.77 19.87 -4.04
C GLY A 410 7.78 19.05 -3.22
N ILE A 411 8.19 17.92 -2.63
CA ILE A 411 7.36 17.06 -1.81
C ILE A 411 7.38 17.53 -0.35
N PRO A 412 6.25 17.91 0.24
CA PRO A 412 6.19 18.30 1.64
C PRO A 412 6.30 17.08 2.56
N TYR A 413 6.94 17.28 3.71
CA TYR A 413 7.03 16.26 4.76
C TYR A 413 6.97 16.87 6.15
N ILE A 414 6.50 16.05 7.10
CA ILE A 414 6.57 16.29 8.54
C ILE A 414 7.12 15.03 9.18
N ILE A 415 8.14 15.15 10.01
CA ILE A 415 8.64 14.10 10.88
C ILE A 415 8.34 14.53 12.31
N GLU A 416 7.67 13.67 13.06
CA GLU A 416 7.41 13.87 14.48
C GLU A 416 8.02 12.70 15.26
N SER A 417 8.73 13.01 16.33
CA SER A 417 9.31 12.02 17.21
C SER A 417 9.00 12.34 18.67
N ALA A 418 8.69 11.29 19.42
CA ALA A 418 8.54 11.33 20.87
C ALA A 418 9.47 10.31 21.49
N PHE A 419 10.17 10.69 22.53
CA PHE A 419 11.18 9.88 23.19
C PHE A 419 11.16 10.09 24.71
N GLY A 420 11.43 9.05 25.47
CA GLY A 420 11.66 9.12 26.91
C GLY A 420 11.87 7.77 27.55
N LEU A 421 12.06 7.76 28.86
CA LEU A 421 12.32 6.55 29.64
C LEU A 421 11.00 6.02 30.21
N HIS A 422 10.88 4.71 30.33
CA HIS A 422 9.79 4.06 31.05
C HIS A 422 9.99 4.23 32.57
N GLN A 423 8.90 4.35 33.34
CA GLN A 423 8.98 4.57 34.80
C GLN A 423 9.75 3.49 35.54
N SER A 424 9.62 2.21 35.16
CA SER A 424 10.37 1.10 35.74
C SER A 424 11.89 1.19 35.52
N ALA A 425 12.35 2.02 34.59
CA ALA A 425 13.78 2.26 34.36
C ALA A 425 14.47 3.04 35.50
N LEU A 426 13.70 3.62 36.41
CA LEU A 426 14.20 4.42 37.53
C LEU A 426 14.30 3.61 38.84
N THR A 427 13.72 2.41 38.87
CA THR A 427 13.82 1.53 40.05
C THR A 427 15.02 0.58 39.87
N ASN A 428 15.99 0.61 40.79
CA ASN A 428 17.18 -0.22 40.77
C ASN A 428 16.90 -1.72 41.14
N ASP A 429 15.65 -2.13 41.07
CA ASP A 429 15.26 -3.50 41.37
C ASP A 429 15.61 -4.38 40.18
N GLY A 430 16.77 -5.01 40.21
CA GLY A 430 17.47 -5.81 39.20
C GLY A 430 16.67 -6.97 38.58
N VAL A 431 15.40 -6.83 38.30
CA VAL A 431 14.54 -7.88 37.75
C VAL A 431 13.82 -7.37 36.51
N ASN A 432 14.08 -8.07 35.41
CA ASN A 432 13.37 -8.04 34.14
C ASN A 432 13.51 -6.75 33.29
N SER A 433 14.35 -6.84 32.29
CA SER A 433 14.47 -5.87 31.23
C SER A 433 13.09 -5.53 30.64
N VAL A 434 12.52 -4.38 31.01
CA VAL A 434 11.33 -3.85 30.30
C VAL A 434 11.74 -3.62 28.84
N PRO A 435 11.06 -4.24 27.89
CA PRO A 435 11.48 -4.19 26.50
C PRO A 435 11.44 -2.75 25.98
N ARG A 436 12.43 -2.38 25.19
CA ARG A 436 12.42 -1.13 24.44
C ARG A 436 11.18 -1.10 23.54
N LYS A 437 10.37 -0.05 23.67
CA LYS A 437 9.16 0.12 22.87
C LYS A 437 9.47 1.10 21.73
N LEU A 438 9.54 0.58 20.51
CA LEU A 438 9.65 1.37 19.30
C LEU A 438 8.33 1.32 18.54
N ILE A 439 7.71 2.49 18.30
CA ILE A 439 6.49 2.67 17.54
C ILE A 439 6.83 3.50 16.31
N THR A 440 6.55 2.98 15.13
CA THR A 440 6.88 3.65 13.87
C THR A 440 5.68 3.67 12.92
N GLY A 441 5.56 4.74 12.15
CA GLY A 441 4.48 4.86 11.18
C GLY A 441 4.79 5.86 10.08
N ALA A 442 4.11 5.70 8.96
CA ALA A 442 4.13 6.63 7.84
C ALA A 442 2.70 6.91 7.37
N ASN A 443 2.39 8.17 7.14
CA ASN A 443 1.06 8.63 6.74
C ASN A 443 -0.06 8.08 7.63
N TRP A 444 0.16 8.11 8.95
CA TRP A 444 -0.78 7.67 10.02
C TRP A 444 -1.17 6.19 9.99
N SER A 445 -0.47 5.40 9.17
CA SER A 445 -0.50 3.94 9.17
C SER A 445 0.71 3.41 9.94
N VAL A 446 0.52 2.33 10.68
CA VAL A 446 1.58 1.66 11.44
C VAL A 446 2.27 0.63 10.56
N GLY A 447 3.61 0.56 10.61
CA GLY A 447 4.36 -0.51 9.97
C GLY A 447 4.24 -1.84 10.74
N ILE A 448 4.10 -2.96 10.05
CA ILE A 448 4.26 -4.30 10.64
C ILE A 448 5.72 -4.45 11.09
N VAL A 449 6.62 -3.96 10.26
CA VAL A 449 8.05 -3.82 10.57
C VAL A 449 8.43 -2.34 10.59
N ASN A 450 9.55 -2.00 11.23
CA ASN A 450 10.04 -0.63 11.27
C ASN A 450 10.46 -0.16 9.86
N PRO A 451 9.81 0.86 9.26
CA PRO A 451 10.13 1.32 7.91
C PRO A 451 11.38 2.22 7.86
N PHE A 452 11.94 2.63 9.00
CA PHE A 452 13.10 3.53 9.08
C PHE A 452 14.41 2.75 9.20
N ARG A 453 14.56 1.65 8.46
CA ARG A 453 15.75 0.81 8.46
C ARG A 453 16.98 1.47 7.85
N ALA A 454 16.77 2.39 6.91
CA ALA A 454 17.85 3.14 6.28
C ALA A 454 18.20 4.46 7.01
N PHE A 455 17.47 4.80 8.07
CA PHE A 455 17.74 6.00 8.86
C PHE A 455 18.92 5.77 9.79
N GLY A 456 19.69 6.82 10.03
CA GLY A 456 20.88 6.81 10.84
C GLY A 456 22.07 7.38 10.09
N ARG A 457 23.11 7.77 10.83
CA ARG A 457 24.25 8.50 10.27
C ARG A 457 25.04 7.68 9.24
N THR A 458 25.00 6.37 9.36
CA THR A 458 25.70 5.41 8.49
C THR A 458 24.73 4.43 7.84
N GLY A 459 23.42 4.75 7.80
CA GLY A 459 22.41 3.85 7.22
C GLY A 459 22.08 2.62 8.06
N GLU A 460 22.52 2.59 9.33
CA GLU A 460 22.31 1.45 10.24
C GLU A 460 20.86 1.25 10.69
N GLY A 461 20.01 2.24 10.45
CA GLY A 461 18.59 2.23 10.83
C GLY A 461 18.31 2.70 12.25
N LEU A 462 17.05 3.03 12.49
CA LEU A 462 16.59 3.58 13.76
C LEU A 462 16.79 2.62 14.94
N GLU A 463 16.58 1.33 14.74
CA GLU A 463 16.73 0.32 15.77
C GLU A 463 18.19 0.20 16.26
N ALA A 464 19.13 0.16 15.32
CA ALA A 464 20.54 0.13 15.64
C ALA A 464 21.00 1.44 16.29
N THR A 465 20.50 2.59 15.83
CA THR A 465 20.75 3.88 16.46
C THR A 465 20.27 3.90 17.91
N LEU A 466 19.05 3.43 18.17
CA LEU A 466 18.51 3.32 19.54
C LEU A 466 19.28 2.32 20.40
N SER A 467 19.83 1.24 19.83
CA SER A 467 20.64 0.28 20.56
C SER A 467 21.98 0.86 21.03
N LYS A 468 22.53 1.79 20.28
CA LYS A 468 23.78 2.51 20.62
C LYS A 468 23.57 3.62 21.65
N VAL A 469 22.33 4.10 21.84
CA VAL A 469 22.02 4.97 22.96
C VAL A 469 22.24 4.17 24.22
N ARG A 470 23.38 4.38 24.87
CA ARG A 470 23.77 3.81 26.18
C ARG A 470 22.84 4.38 27.25
N ALA A 471 21.61 3.97 27.25
CA ALA A 471 20.79 4.04 28.42
C ALA A 471 21.11 2.76 29.19
N ASP A 472 21.94 2.84 30.22
CA ASP A 472 22.25 1.78 31.16
C ASP A 472 21.02 0.91 31.40
N SER A 473 20.86 -0.21 30.65
CA SER A 473 19.76 -1.17 30.73
C SER A 473 18.32 -0.59 30.84
N ARG A 474 18.12 0.71 30.64
CA ARG A 474 16.83 1.39 30.84
C ARG A 474 15.89 1.16 29.66
N ALA A 475 14.65 0.83 29.96
CA ALA A 475 13.58 0.74 28.98
C ALA A 475 13.26 2.11 28.37
N VAL A 476 13.38 2.18 27.05
CA VAL A 476 13.12 3.39 26.28
C VAL A 476 11.79 3.25 25.52
N ILE A 477 10.98 4.29 25.52
CA ILE A 477 9.82 4.42 24.63
C ILE A 477 10.17 5.47 23.57
N CYS A 478 10.08 5.07 22.31
CA CYS A 478 10.34 5.93 21.18
C CYS A 478 9.22 5.77 20.13
N ALA A 479 8.63 6.88 19.70
CA ALA A 479 7.68 6.92 18.60
C ALA A 479 8.22 7.82 17.50
N VAL A 480 8.18 7.37 16.24
CA VAL A 480 8.59 8.14 15.07
C VAL A 480 7.54 8.03 13.98
N HIS A 481 7.09 9.15 13.48
CA HIS A 481 6.09 9.25 12.43
C HIS A 481 6.57 10.15 11.29
N LEU A 482 6.33 9.73 10.05
CA LEU A 482 6.55 10.50 8.83
C LEU A 482 5.22 10.74 8.13
N ALA A 483 4.82 11.99 7.93
CA ALA A 483 3.78 12.37 6.98
C ALA A 483 4.43 12.96 5.73
N SER A 484 4.11 12.42 4.55
CA SER A 484 4.61 12.95 3.28
C SER A 484 3.64 12.63 2.15
N ALA A 485 3.54 13.55 1.19
CA ALA A 485 2.71 13.36 0.01
C ALA A 485 3.19 12.19 -0.87
N TYR A 486 4.48 11.88 -0.82
CA TYR A 486 5.07 10.77 -1.57
C TYR A 486 6.14 10.07 -0.75
N VAL A 487 5.89 8.82 -0.40
CA VAL A 487 6.83 7.95 0.31
C VAL A 487 7.17 6.77 -0.60
N GLN A 488 8.45 6.60 -0.89
CA GLN A 488 8.94 5.44 -1.64
C GLN A 488 9.37 4.35 -0.67
N TYR A 489 8.98 3.11 -0.98
CA TYR A 489 9.36 1.94 -0.22
C TYR A 489 10.20 0.98 -1.08
N ALA A 490 11.12 0.28 -0.44
CA ALA A 490 11.99 -0.71 -1.10
C ALA A 490 11.20 -1.93 -1.60
N ASP A 491 10.08 -2.24 -0.93
CA ASP A 491 9.26 -3.40 -1.21
C ASP A 491 7.76 -3.12 -0.99
N ARG A 492 6.92 -4.07 -1.38
CA ARG A 492 5.46 -3.98 -1.23
C ARG A 492 4.99 -4.08 0.22
N GLY A 493 5.76 -4.77 1.07
CA GLY A 493 5.50 -4.85 2.52
C GLY A 493 5.78 -3.57 3.28
N LYS A 494 6.28 -2.53 2.57
CA LYS A 494 6.64 -1.23 3.15
C LYS A 494 7.67 -1.36 4.27
N SER A 495 8.59 -2.33 4.15
CA SER A 495 9.55 -2.69 5.18
C SER A 495 10.68 -1.68 5.33
N SER A 496 10.97 -0.87 4.31
CA SER A 496 12.00 0.16 4.35
C SER A 496 11.63 1.33 3.44
N ILE A 497 11.76 2.54 3.96
CA ILE A 497 11.64 3.77 3.19
C ILE A 497 12.97 4.02 2.46
N ILE A 498 12.88 4.28 1.16
CA ILE A 498 14.03 4.68 0.34
C ILE A 498 14.33 6.15 0.62
N LEU A 499 15.57 6.41 1.06
CA LEU A 499 16.10 7.76 1.12
C LEU A 499 16.78 8.04 -0.21
N THR A 500 16.17 8.87 -1.05
CA THR A 500 16.83 9.37 -2.26
C THR A 500 17.91 10.36 -1.84
N ASN A 501 19.18 9.97 -1.95
CA ASN A 501 20.26 10.94 -1.95
C ASN A 501 20.17 11.68 -3.28
N ASP A 502 20.08 13.02 -3.21
CA ASP A 502 19.97 13.93 -4.38
C ASP A 502 21.19 13.87 -5.33
N ALA A 503 22.13 12.95 -5.13
CA ALA A 503 23.41 12.89 -5.84
C ALA A 503 23.45 11.88 -7.01
N GLU A 504 22.44 11.00 -7.16
CA GLU A 504 22.47 9.96 -8.21
C GLU A 504 21.09 9.79 -8.88
N GLN A 505 20.70 10.74 -9.70
CA GLN A 505 19.81 10.45 -10.83
C GLN A 505 20.59 10.71 -12.11
N PRO A 506 20.94 9.68 -12.89
CA PRO A 506 21.37 9.92 -14.25
C PRO A 506 20.20 10.53 -15.02
N ASP A 507 20.46 11.67 -15.66
CA ASP A 507 19.59 12.23 -16.69
C ASP A 507 19.48 11.22 -17.84
N ASP A 508 18.35 10.52 -17.95
CA ASP A 508 17.92 9.77 -19.12
C ASP A 508 16.79 10.50 -19.88
#